data_544190e25b8c0f7a4c925ecc3c5932cd
#
_entry.id   544190e25b8c0f7a4c925ecc3c5932cd
#
_cell.length_a   1.000
_cell.length_b   1.000
_cell.length_c   1.000
_cell.angle_alpha   90.00
_cell.angle_beta   90.00
_cell.angle_gamma   90.00
#
_symmetry.space_group_name_H-M   'P 1'
#
loop_
_entity.id
_entity.type
_entity.pdbx_description
1 polymer ?
#
loop_
_entity_poly.entity_id
_entity_poly.type
_entity_poly.pdbx_seq_one_letter_code
_entity_poly.pdbx_strand_id
1 'polypeptide(L)'
;KALILLYEGEDHFHRLYLMRKTALKIMQQLSPFNPRLIGSVSTGHIREGSDIDLHVFTDDLETLLRHLDNLGWQYDLDEVAIKQGNKVQLYTHVYFFLEYPIELSVYDTLEIRVTQRSSTDGKPIKRLKPKALIALIEAEHPELVMQHDS
;
A
#
# COMPACT_ATOMS: atom_id res chain seq x y z
N LYS A 1 30.01 6.86 15.36
CA LYS A 1 28.75 7.54 14.99
C LYS A 1 28.43 7.42 13.50
N ALA A 2 29.43 7.56 12.64
CA ALA A 2 29.23 7.39 11.20
C ALA A 2 28.84 5.95 10.83
N LEU A 3 29.39 4.96 11.52
CA LEU A 3 29.06 3.56 11.31
C LEU A 3 27.62 3.23 11.68
N ILE A 4 27.11 3.82 12.78
CA ILE A 4 25.75 3.61 13.24
C ILE A 4 24.77 4.19 12.21
N LEU A 5 25.06 5.36 11.67
CA LEU A 5 24.22 5.99 10.65
C LEU A 5 24.17 5.18 9.36
N LEU A 6 25.28 4.56 8.97
CA LEU A 6 25.34 3.68 7.80
C LEU A 6 24.48 2.42 8.00
N TYR A 7 24.55 1.82 9.18
CA TYR A 7 23.74 0.65 9.52
C TYR A 7 22.26 0.97 9.50
N GLU A 8 21.87 2.09 10.10
CA GLU A 8 20.47 2.52 10.10
C GLU A 8 19.97 2.78 8.68
N GLY A 9 20.82 3.40 7.84
CA GLY A 9 20.48 3.64 6.45
C GLY A 9 20.33 2.37 5.63
N GLU A 10 21.22 1.37 5.85
CA GLU A 10 21.14 0.09 5.17
C GLU A 10 19.93 -0.71 5.64
N ASP A 11 19.63 -0.72 6.94
CA ASP A 11 18.45 -1.38 7.49
C ASP A 11 17.18 -0.76 6.94
N HIS A 12 17.11 0.57 6.91
CA HIS A 12 15.98 1.30 6.36
C HIS A 12 15.77 0.94 4.90
N PHE A 13 16.84 0.95 4.11
CA PHE A 13 16.80 0.65 2.68
C PHE A 13 16.37 -0.80 2.44
N HIS A 14 16.93 -1.73 3.19
CA HIS A 14 16.58 -3.14 3.10
C HIS A 14 15.13 -3.39 3.51
N ARG A 15 14.70 -2.75 4.59
CA ARG A 15 13.32 -2.86 5.06
C ARG A 15 12.33 -2.33 4.02
N LEU A 16 12.65 -1.18 3.41
CA LEU A 16 11.83 -0.62 2.34
C LEU A 16 11.67 -1.60 1.19
N TYR A 17 12.77 -2.23 0.78
CA TYR A 17 12.74 -3.25 -0.27
C TYR A 17 11.81 -4.41 0.10
N LEU A 18 11.93 -4.94 1.31
CA LEU A 18 11.09 -6.04 1.78
C LEU A 18 9.62 -5.65 1.84
N MET A 19 9.31 -4.44 2.32
CA MET A 19 7.94 -3.95 2.35
C MET A 19 7.38 -3.79 0.95
N ARG A 20 8.17 -3.31 -0.01
CA ARG A 20 7.75 -3.19 -1.41
C ARG A 20 7.51 -4.55 -2.04
N LYS A 21 8.35 -5.54 -1.74
CA LYS A 21 8.15 -6.92 -2.21
C LYS A 21 6.87 -7.52 -1.65
N THR A 22 6.62 -7.32 -0.36
CA THR A 22 5.40 -7.78 0.29
C THR A 22 4.18 -7.09 -0.31
N ALA A 23 4.25 -5.78 -0.52
CA ALA A 23 3.17 -5.01 -1.15
C ALA A 23 2.85 -5.56 -2.54
N LEU A 24 3.87 -5.81 -3.35
CA LEU A 24 3.68 -6.36 -4.70
C LEU A 24 2.97 -7.72 -4.65
N LYS A 25 3.39 -8.59 -3.75
CA LYS A 25 2.78 -9.91 -3.59
C LYS A 25 1.31 -9.80 -3.22
N ILE A 26 0.98 -8.90 -2.28
CA ILE A 26 -0.41 -8.66 -1.87
C ILE A 26 -1.20 -8.09 -3.05
N MET A 27 -0.65 -7.14 -3.78
CA MET A 27 -1.32 -6.55 -4.94
C MET A 27 -1.62 -7.60 -6.02
N GLN A 28 -0.71 -8.54 -6.24
CA GLN A 28 -0.94 -9.63 -7.19
C GLN A 28 -2.09 -10.53 -6.72
N GLN A 29 -2.18 -10.79 -5.43
CA GLN A 29 -3.26 -11.60 -4.86
C GLN A 29 -4.60 -10.87 -4.86
N LEU A 30 -4.57 -9.54 -4.91
CA LEU A 30 -5.77 -8.69 -4.96
C LEU A 30 -6.05 -8.14 -6.36
N SER A 31 -5.48 -8.74 -7.40
CA SER A 31 -5.58 -8.24 -8.77
C SER A 31 -7.00 -7.96 -9.25
N PRO A 32 -8.06 -8.72 -8.86
CA PRO A 32 -9.42 -8.41 -9.29
C PRO A 32 -9.94 -7.06 -8.81
N PHE A 33 -9.28 -6.44 -7.81
CA PHE A 33 -9.74 -5.19 -7.21
C PHE A 33 -8.87 -4.00 -7.60
N ASN A 34 -8.05 -4.15 -8.64
CA ASN A 34 -7.21 -3.07 -9.20
C ASN A 34 -6.39 -2.34 -8.12
N PRO A 35 -5.57 -3.06 -7.34
CA PRO A 35 -4.86 -2.44 -6.22
C PRO A 35 -3.86 -1.39 -6.67
N ARG A 36 -3.69 -0.36 -5.83
CA ARG A 36 -2.74 0.73 -6.04
C ARG A 36 -1.97 0.96 -4.74
N LEU A 37 -0.65 1.02 -4.83
CA LEU A 37 0.19 1.33 -3.65
C LEU A 37 0.26 2.82 -3.46
N ILE A 38 0.03 3.27 -2.23
CA ILE A 38 0.17 4.66 -1.82
C ILE A 38 1.02 4.75 -0.55
N GLY A 39 1.21 5.95 -0.06
CA GLY A 39 1.83 6.20 1.24
C GLY A 39 3.33 6.02 1.28
N SER A 40 3.86 5.81 2.49
CA SER A 40 5.30 5.84 2.75
C SER A 40 6.09 4.75 2.02
N VAL A 41 5.51 3.58 1.82
CA VAL A 41 6.17 2.50 1.08
C VAL A 41 6.32 2.88 -0.40
N SER A 42 5.33 3.59 -0.95
CA SER A 42 5.40 4.12 -2.31
C SER A 42 6.49 5.19 -2.45
N THR A 43 6.51 6.17 -1.55
CA THR A 43 7.44 7.30 -1.62
C THR A 43 8.84 6.98 -1.13
N GLY A 44 8.99 5.96 -0.31
CA GLY A 44 10.26 5.59 0.30
C GLY A 44 10.50 6.21 1.67
N HIS A 45 9.56 7.00 2.19
CA HIS A 45 9.69 7.69 3.47
C HIS A 45 9.11 6.88 4.62
N ILE A 46 9.50 5.60 4.72
CA ILE A 46 9.03 4.74 5.80
C ILE A 46 9.64 5.14 7.14
N ARG A 47 8.87 4.87 8.20
CA ARG A 47 9.28 5.06 9.59
C ARG A 47 9.05 3.76 10.33
N GLU A 48 9.55 3.69 11.57
CA GLU A 48 9.21 2.58 12.44
C GLU A 48 7.69 2.54 12.61
N GLY A 49 7.09 1.37 12.39
CA GLY A 49 5.64 1.20 12.46
C GLY A 49 4.87 1.60 11.22
N SER A 50 5.56 1.94 10.12
CA SER A 50 4.88 2.25 8.85
C SER A 50 4.04 1.07 8.36
N ASP A 51 2.85 1.39 7.83
CA ASP A 51 1.96 0.41 7.21
C ASP A 51 2.23 0.34 5.71
N ILE A 52 1.82 -0.78 5.12
CA ILE A 52 1.67 -0.86 3.67
C ILE A 52 0.25 -0.41 3.35
N ASP A 53 0.11 0.72 2.66
CA ASP A 53 -1.18 1.33 2.35
C ASP A 53 -1.54 1.07 0.89
N LEU A 54 -2.70 0.46 0.68
CA LEU A 54 -3.21 0.15 -0.65
C LEU A 54 -4.61 0.72 -0.84
N HIS A 55 -4.87 1.25 -2.03
CA HIS A 55 -6.23 1.54 -2.48
C HIS A 55 -6.72 0.34 -3.29
N VAL A 56 -7.92 -0.12 -3.01
CA VAL A 56 -8.59 -1.16 -3.79
C VAL A 56 -9.96 -0.66 -4.21
N PHE A 57 -10.49 -1.21 -5.31
CA PHE A 57 -11.68 -0.69 -5.95
C PHE A 57 -12.68 -1.81 -6.18
N THR A 58 -13.86 -1.67 -5.60
CA THR A 58 -14.95 -2.61 -5.78
C THR A 58 -16.27 -1.93 -5.47
N ASP A 59 -17.31 -2.28 -6.21
CA ASP A 59 -18.67 -1.84 -5.91
C ASP A 59 -19.37 -2.78 -4.94
N ASP A 60 -18.74 -3.91 -4.61
CA ASP A 60 -19.30 -4.93 -3.71
C ASP A 60 -18.25 -5.32 -2.68
N LEU A 61 -18.38 -4.73 -1.48
CA LEU A 61 -17.48 -5.02 -0.37
C LEU A 61 -17.47 -6.51 0.00
N GLU A 62 -18.63 -7.17 -0.05
CA GLU A 62 -18.72 -8.59 0.30
C GLU A 62 -17.83 -9.46 -0.60
N THR A 63 -17.75 -9.14 -1.88
CA THR A 63 -16.88 -9.85 -2.81
C THR A 63 -15.43 -9.74 -2.40
N LEU A 64 -15.00 -8.54 -1.99
CA LEU A 64 -13.63 -8.34 -1.50
C LEU A 64 -13.39 -9.15 -0.22
N LEU A 65 -14.31 -9.07 0.75
CA LEU A 65 -14.13 -9.77 2.02
C LEU A 65 -14.10 -11.29 1.83
N ARG A 66 -14.94 -11.80 0.94
CA ARG A 66 -14.94 -13.22 0.60
C ARG A 66 -13.61 -13.64 -0.03
N HIS A 67 -13.04 -12.79 -0.87
CA HIS A 67 -11.73 -13.02 -1.46
C HIS A 67 -10.63 -13.11 -0.39
N LEU A 68 -10.66 -12.21 0.59
CA LEU A 68 -9.73 -12.24 1.71
C LEU A 68 -9.90 -13.49 2.56
N ASP A 69 -11.16 -13.91 2.80
CA ASP A 69 -11.44 -15.13 3.52
C ASP A 69 -10.89 -16.35 2.79
N ASN A 70 -11.02 -16.39 1.47
CA ASN A 70 -10.49 -17.47 0.64
C ASN A 70 -8.96 -17.52 0.66
N LEU A 71 -8.32 -16.39 0.84
CA LEU A 71 -6.86 -16.32 1.01
C LEU A 71 -6.42 -16.74 2.42
N GLY A 72 -7.36 -16.91 3.34
CA GLY A 72 -7.07 -17.27 4.72
C GLY A 72 -6.58 -16.10 5.56
N TRP A 73 -6.82 -14.87 5.13
CA TRP A 73 -6.38 -13.68 5.85
C TRP A 73 -7.43 -13.26 6.87
N GLN A 74 -6.98 -13.03 8.11
CA GLN A 74 -7.83 -12.47 9.15
C GLN A 74 -7.71 -10.96 9.12
N TYR A 75 -8.83 -10.26 9.20
CA TYR A 75 -8.85 -8.80 9.04
C TYR A 75 -9.85 -8.17 10.01
N ASP A 76 -9.62 -6.88 10.25
CA ASP A 76 -10.55 -6.01 10.97
C ASP A 76 -11.09 -4.98 10.00
N LEU A 77 -12.34 -4.54 10.24
CA LEU A 77 -12.99 -3.51 9.43
C LEU A 77 -13.19 -2.25 10.26
N ASP A 78 -13.04 -1.10 9.59
CA ASP A 78 -13.36 0.19 10.18
C ASP A 78 -14.00 1.08 9.13
N GLU A 79 -14.93 1.94 9.54
CA GLU A 79 -15.50 2.96 8.68
C GLU A 79 -14.90 4.31 9.05
N VAL A 80 -14.37 5.01 8.05
CA VAL A 80 -13.74 6.31 8.24
C VAL A 80 -14.58 7.36 7.53
N ALA A 81 -14.94 8.41 8.26
CA ALA A 81 -15.69 9.54 7.72
C ALA A 81 -14.71 10.55 7.14
N ILE A 82 -14.86 10.85 5.85
CA ILE A 82 -14.05 11.85 5.17
C ILE A 82 -14.96 13.00 4.75
N LYS A 83 -14.61 14.20 5.21
CA LYS A 83 -15.35 15.41 4.89
C LYS A 83 -14.83 15.97 3.56
N GLN A 84 -15.72 16.09 2.59
CA GLN A 84 -15.43 16.70 1.29
C GLN A 84 -16.40 17.87 1.08
N GLY A 85 -15.93 19.10 1.33
CA GLY A 85 -16.79 20.27 1.30
C GLY A 85 -17.88 20.18 2.39
N ASN A 86 -19.16 20.24 1.98
CA ASN A 86 -20.29 20.12 2.90
C ASN A 86 -20.80 18.70 3.07
N LYS A 87 -20.15 17.72 2.41
CA LYS A 87 -20.58 16.33 2.46
C LYS A 87 -19.61 15.50 3.29
N VAL A 88 -20.16 14.55 4.05
CA VAL A 88 -19.37 13.53 4.75
C VAL A 88 -19.61 12.22 4.04
N GLN A 89 -18.54 11.58 3.59
CA GLN A 89 -18.61 10.29 2.95
C GLN A 89 -17.89 9.25 3.80
N LEU A 90 -18.52 8.07 3.95
CA LEU A 90 -17.95 6.97 4.71
C LEU A 90 -17.18 6.05 3.77
N TYR A 91 -15.97 5.73 4.16
CA TYR A 91 -15.13 4.75 3.44
C TYR A 91 -14.82 3.60 4.36
N THR A 92 -14.71 2.40 3.78
CA THR A 92 -14.32 1.22 4.53
C THR A 92 -12.81 1.04 4.47
N HIS A 93 -12.21 0.84 5.62
CA HIS A 93 -10.81 0.44 5.73
C HIS A 93 -10.75 -0.99 6.24
N VAL A 94 -9.84 -1.77 5.65
CA VAL A 94 -9.61 -3.16 6.03
C VAL A 94 -8.17 -3.26 6.53
N TYR A 95 -8.00 -3.79 7.73
CA TYR A 95 -6.69 -3.91 8.38
C TYR A 95 -6.34 -5.36 8.58
N PHE A 96 -5.12 -5.74 8.23
CA PHE A 96 -4.62 -7.08 8.51
C PHE A 96 -3.09 -7.04 8.63
N PHE A 97 -2.51 -8.14 9.01
CA PHE A 97 -1.06 -8.24 9.22
C PHE A 97 -0.50 -9.42 8.44
N LEU A 98 0.43 -9.13 7.52
CA LEU A 98 1.20 -10.12 6.76
C LEU A 98 2.65 -9.65 6.76
N GLU A 99 3.43 -10.08 7.74
CA GLU A 99 4.80 -9.62 7.99
C GLU A 99 4.88 -8.13 8.37
N TYR A 100 3.98 -7.31 7.83
CA TYR A 100 3.84 -5.88 8.12
C TYR A 100 2.37 -5.55 8.25
N PRO A 101 2.04 -4.45 8.96
CA PRO A 101 0.65 -3.98 8.98
C PRO A 101 0.21 -3.55 7.58
N ILE A 102 -0.98 -3.96 7.19
CA ILE A 102 -1.56 -3.65 5.88
C ILE A 102 -2.87 -2.90 6.09
N GLU A 103 -3.05 -1.81 5.35
CA GLU A 103 -4.29 -1.06 5.34
C GLU A 103 -4.82 -0.99 3.91
N LEU A 104 -6.02 -1.51 3.69
CA LEU A 104 -6.73 -1.34 2.44
C LEU A 104 -7.77 -0.24 2.61
N SER A 105 -7.76 0.75 1.73
CA SER A 105 -8.84 1.73 1.62
C SER A 105 -9.71 1.31 0.45
N VAL A 106 -10.98 1.05 0.71
CA VAL A 106 -11.89 0.49 -0.28
C VAL A 106 -12.71 1.61 -0.90
N TYR A 107 -12.69 1.70 -2.22
CA TYR A 107 -13.41 2.71 -3.00
C TYR A 107 -14.27 2.05 -4.05
N ASP A 108 -15.30 2.77 -4.52
CA ASP A 108 -16.10 2.33 -5.67
C ASP A 108 -15.21 2.28 -6.93
N THR A 109 -15.59 1.45 -7.89
CA THR A 109 -14.77 1.24 -9.09
C THR A 109 -14.52 2.53 -9.88
N LEU A 110 -15.48 3.46 -9.89
CA LEU A 110 -15.32 4.73 -10.60
C LEU A 110 -14.29 5.67 -9.94
N GLU A 111 -14.03 5.50 -8.66
CA GLU A 111 -13.06 6.31 -7.91
C GLU A 111 -11.62 6.12 -8.42
N ILE A 112 -11.36 5.06 -9.16
CA ILE A 112 -10.02 4.84 -9.75
C ILE A 112 -9.63 5.96 -10.71
N ARG A 113 -10.63 6.64 -11.28
CA ARG A 113 -10.42 7.76 -12.23
C ARG A 113 -10.32 9.10 -11.53
N VAL A 114 -10.59 9.15 -10.23
CA VAL A 114 -10.59 10.39 -9.47
C VAL A 114 -9.22 10.62 -8.86
N THR A 115 -8.64 11.79 -9.10
CA THR A 115 -7.39 12.18 -8.47
C THR A 115 -7.70 12.63 -7.05
N GLN A 116 -7.27 11.83 -6.08
CA GLN A 116 -7.41 12.20 -4.67
C GLN A 116 -6.26 13.12 -4.25
N ARG A 117 -6.56 14.01 -3.32
CA ARG A 117 -5.58 14.94 -2.78
C ARG A 117 -5.31 14.65 -1.32
N SER A 118 -4.04 14.80 -0.93
CA SER A 118 -3.63 14.63 0.46
C SER A 118 -4.31 15.68 1.34
N SER A 119 -4.80 15.26 2.50
CA SER A 119 -5.36 16.17 3.51
C SER A 119 -4.30 17.08 4.14
N THR A 120 -3.02 16.72 4.00
CA THR A 120 -1.91 17.44 4.62
C THR A 120 -1.44 18.62 3.76
N ASP A 121 -1.22 18.41 2.45
CA ASP A 121 -0.63 19.42 1.58
C ASP A 121 -1.45 19.73 0.32
N GLY A 122 -2.58 19.05 0.14
CA GLY A 122 -3.46 19.25 -1.01
C GLY A 122 -2.92 18.75 -2.33
N LYS A 123 -1.75 18.11 -2.34
CA LYS A 123 -1.15 17.58 -3.57
C LYS A 123 -1.83 16.27 -3.98
N PRO A 124 -1.83 15.96 -5.30
CA PRO A 124 -2.37 14.68 -5.75
C PRO A 124 -1.66 13.49 -5.11
N ILE A 125 -2.44 12.51 -4.66
CA ILE A 125 -1.91 11.26 -4.15
C ILE A 125 -1.52 10.39 -5.34
N LYS A 126 -0.25 9.99 -5.40
CA LYS A 126 0.23 9.10 -6.45
C LYS A 126 -0.12 7.66 -6.12
N ARG A 127 -0.84 7.02 -7.02
CA ARG A 127 -1.25 5.62 -6.91
C ARG A 127 -0.40 4.77 -7.86
N LEU A 128 0.41 3.86 -7.31
CA LEU A 128 1.27 3.00 -8.11
C LEU A 128 0.54 1.70 -8.44
N LYS A 129 0.49 1.39 -9.74
CA LYS A 129 0.04 0.08 -10.22
C LYS A 129 1.10 -0.98 -9.92
N PRO A 130 0.74 -2.27 -9.89
CA PRO A 130 1.74 -3.32 -9.69
C PRO A 130 2.92 -3.22 -10.65
N LYS A 131 2.66 -2.92 -11.91
CA LYS A 131 3.70 -2.78 -12.93
C LYS A 131 4.64 -1.63 -12.62
N ALA A 132 4.11 -0.51 -12.15
CA ALA A 132 4.92 0.65 -11.75
C ALA A 132 5.75 0.33 -10.50
N LEU A 133 5.21 -0.45 -9.57
CA LEU A 133 5.95 -0.88 -8.39
C LEU A 133 7.11 -1.82 -8.76
N ILE A 134 6.91 -2.73 -9.70
CA ILE A 134 7.99 -3.58 -10.21
C ILE A 134 9.13 -2.72 -10.77
N ALA A 135 8.78 -1.73 -11.59
CA ALA A 135 9.77 -0.82 -12.18
C ALA A 135 10.51 -0.03 -11.09
N LEU A 136 9.80 0.41 -10.05
CA LEU A 136 10.38 1.15 -8.94
C LEU A 136 11.36 0.28 -8.14
N ILE A 137 11.00 -0.98 -7.88
CA ILE A 137 11.87 -1.92 -7.18
C ILE A 137 13.16 -2.15 -7.97
N GLU A 138 13.04 -2.37 -9.27
CA GLU A 138 14.20 -2.59 -10.14
C GLU A 138 15.10 -1.35 -10.20
N ALA A 139 14.50 -0.16 -10.21
CA ALA A 139 15.25 1.09 -10.31
C ALA A 139 15.96 1.46 -9.01
N GLU A 140 15.29 1.26 -7.86
CA GLU A 140 15.82 1.70 -6.56
C GLU A 140 16.52 0.62 -5.75
N HIS A 141 16.29 -0.64 -6.08
CA HIS A 141 16.85 -1.78 -5.33
C HIS A 141 17.53 -2.80 -6.24
N PRO A 142 18.34 -2.38 -7.22
CA PRO A 142 18.88 -3.33 -8.23
C PRO A 142 19.76 -4.40 -7.61
N GLU A 143 20.56 -4.08 -6.61
CA GLU A 143 21.46 -5.03 -5.97
C GLU A 143 20.68 -6.11 -5.21
N LEU A 144 19.60 -5.71 -4.52
CA LEU A 144 18.79 -6.66 -3.77
C LEU A 144 17.98 -7.57 -4.69
N VAL A 145 17.48 -7.04 -5.80
CA VAL A 145 16.78 -7.84 -6.83
C VAL A 145 17.73 -8.93 -7.37
N MET A 146 18.95 -8.56 -7.70
CA MET A 146 19.93 -9.51 -8.23
C MET A 146 20.29 -10.60 -7.22
N GLN A 147 20.37 -10.26 -5.93
CA GLN A 147 20.65 -11.23 -4.87
C GLN A 147 19.52 -12.26 -4.70
N HIS A 148 18.28 -11.82 -4.86
CA HIS A 148 17.11 -12.66 -4.64
C HIS A 148 16.68 -13.46 -5.88
N ASP A 149 17.14 -13.07 -7.06
CA ASP A 149 16.82 -13.76 -8.32
C ASP A 149 17.82 -14.85 -8.67
N SER A 150 18.88 -14.99 -7.88
CA SER A 150 19.90 -16.01 -8.14
C SER A 150 19.63 -17.33 -7.44
#